data_a69d72218886719c4ee717af530bff15
#
_entry.id   a69d72218886719c4ee717af530bff15
#
_cell.length_a   1.000
_cell.length_b   1.000
_cell.length_c   1.000
_cell.angle_alpha   90.00
_cell.angle_beta   90.00
_cell.angle_gamma   90.00
#
_symmetry.space_group_name_H-M   'P 1'
#
loop_
_entity.id
_entity.type
_entity.pdbx_description
1 polymer ?
#
loop_
_entity_poly.entity_id
_entity_poly.type
_entity_poly.pdbx_seq_one_letter_code
_entity_poly.pdbx_strand_id
1 'polypeptide(L)'
;SSKDKKIVKNIIPNKYIAIALGGEWKYKTYQKWKEVVSQLFLDDEDLNIIFVGSNNAQNVSNDLIESFPEKKFLNFTSRLSFNQTAEVIRKSEVFLCCDGGLMHAATAMDSKIIGLLARLTPDMLLTKNTNLYSLYDKETVNNISSSAIISKYYEASSFVDNHPQSE
;
A
#
# COMPACT_ATOMS: atom_id res chain seq x y z
N SER A 1 15.78 9.91 -8.83
CA SER A 1 16.72 10.15 -9.94
C SER A 1 16.43 9.22 -11.12
N SER A 2 17.00 9.52 -12.29
CA SER A 2 16.86 8.66 -13.47
C SER A 2 17.48 7.27 -13.24
N LYS A 3 18.54 7.20 -12.42
CA LYS A 3 19.17 5.94 -12.02
C LYS A 3 18.24 5.08 -11.17
N ASP A 4 17.55 5.70 -10.21
CA ASP A 4 16.59 4.99 -9.37
C ASP A 4 15.42 4.45 -10.19
N LYS A 5 14.91 5.24 -11.11
CA LYS A 5 13.84 4.82 -12.02
C LYS A 5 14.25 3.63 -12.88
N LYS A 6 15.48 3.62 -13.37
CA LYS A 6 16.00 2.53 -14.21
C LYS A 6 16.16 1.24 -13.43
N ILE A 7 16.69 1.31 -12.20
CA ILE A 7 16.87 0.15 -11.33
C ILE A 7 15.49 -0.47 -11.01
N VAL A 8 14.55 0.35 -10.61
CA VAL A 8 13.20 -0.11 -10.27
C VAL A 8 12.53 -0.75 -11.49
N LYS A 9 12.62 -0.14 -12.67
CA LYS A 9 12.02 -0.66 -13.89
C LYS A 9 12.47 -2.07 -14.27
N ASN A 10 13.71 -2.43 -13.97
CA ASN A 10 14.28 -3.72 -14.35
C ASN A 10 13.92 -4.86 -13.37
N ILE A 11 13.44 -4.53 -12.16
CA ILE A 11 13.24 -5.49 -11.08
C ILE A 11 11.76 -5.83 -10.89
N ILE A 12 10.85 -4.91 -11.16
CA ILE A 12 9.43 -5.03 -10.81
C ILE A 12 8.56 -5.46 -12.00
N PRO A 13 7.44 -6.17 -11.74
CA PRO A 13 6.47 -6.50 -12.78
C PRO A 13 5.77 -5.24 -13.30
N ASN A 14 5.14 -5.35 -14.49
CA ASN A 14 4.43 -4.23 -15.09
C ASN A 14 3.19 -3.80 -14.30
N LYS A 15 2.54 -4.75 -13.64
CA LYS A 15 1.27 -4.55 -12.94
C LYS A 15 1.35 -5.14 -11.55
N TYR A 16 1.18 -4.31 -10.53
CA TYR A 16 1.28 -4.73 -9.12
C TYR A 16 0.63 -3.72 -8.19
N ILE A 17 0.35 -4.17 -6.98
CA ILE A 17 0.03 -3.29 -5.85
C ILE A 17 1.20 -3.26 -4.86
N ALA A 18 1.33 -2.16 -4.14
CA ALA A 18 2.35 -2.02 -3.09
C ALA A 18 1.67 -1.92 -1.73
N ILE A 19 2.26 -2.55 -0.72
CA ILE A 19 1.78 -2.49 0.66
C ILE A 19 2.94 -2.13 1.58
N ALA A 20 2.77 -1.10 2.39
CA ALA A 20 3.66 -0.77 3.48
C ALA A 20 3.12 -1.38 4.77
N LEU A 21 3.78 -2.40 5.28
CA LEU A 21 3.29 -3.24 6.38
C LEU A 21 3.61 -2.68 7.77
N GLY A 22 4.61 -1.83 7.87
CA GLY A 22 5.07 -1.31 9.15
C GLY A 22 4.39 -0.02 9.56
N GLY A 23 4.60 0.36 10.80
CA GLY A 23 4.19 1.62 11.35
C GLY A 23 5.11 1.99 12.52
N GLU A 24 5.25 3.28 12.79
CA GLU A 24 6.11 3.78 13.86
C GLU A 24 5.51 3.51 15.25
N TRP A 25 4.18 3.56 15.33
CA TRP A 25 3.44 3.42 16.59
C TRP A 25 2.45 2.25 16.48
N LYS A 26 2.18 1.58 17.61
CA LYS A 26 1.25 0.44 17.65
C LYS A 26 -0.13 0.79 17.08
N TYR A 27 -0.66 1.96 17.39
CA TYR A 27 -1.98 2.38 16.91
C TYR A 27 -2.00 2.71 15.41
N LYS A 28 -0.83 2.86 14.79
CA LYS A 28 -0.63 3.06 13.35
C LYS A 28 -0.09 1.80 12.65
N THR A 29 0.06 0.69 13.35
CA THR A 29 0.58 -0.56 12.80
C THR A 29 -0.56 -1.56 12.66
N TYR A 30 -1.00 -1.79 11.44
CA TYR A 30 -2.10 -2.70 11.17
C TYR A 30 -1.65 -4.15 11.29
N GLN A 31 -2.42 -4.98 12.02
CA GLN A 31 -2.06 -6.36 12.33
C GLN A 31 -2.85 -7.39 11.51
N LYS A 32 -3.80 -6.96 10.68
CA LYS A 32 -4.69 -7.85 9.94
C LYS A 32 -4.36 -7.92 8.44
N TRP A 33 -3.13 -7.64 8.07
CA TRP A 33 -2.70 -7.69 6.68
C TRP A 33 -2.87 -9.08 6.05
N LYS A 34 -2.70 -10.15 6.84
CA LYS A 34 -2.90 -11.52 6.36
C LYS A 34 -4.32 -11.73 5.83
N GLU A 35 -5.31 -11.24 6.54
CA GLU A 35 -6.71 -11.33 6.11
C GLU A 35 -6.96 -10.54 4.83
N VAL A 36 -6.39 -9.34 4.72
CA VAL A 36 -6.48 -8.49 3.53
C VAL A 36 -5.84 -9.18 2.32
N VAL A 37 -4.61 -9.64 2.48
CA VAL A 37 -3.86 -10.32 1.41
C VAL A 37 -4.56 -11.61 0.97
N SER A 38 -5.07 -12.38 1.92
CA SER A 38 -5.85 -13.59 1.62
C SER A 38 -7.04 -13.29 0.73
N GLN A 39 -7.81 -12.26 1.07
CA GLN A 39 -8.98 -11.88 0.28
C GLN A 39 -8.59 -11.36 -1.10
N LEU A 40 -7.53 -10.58 -1.20
CA LEU A 40 -7.02 -10.08 -2.48
C LEU A 40 -6.65 -11.24 -3.42
N PHE A 41 -6.00 -12.27 -2.91
CA PHE A 41 -5.65 -13.46 -3.71
C PHE A 41 -6.84 -14.33 -4.07
N LEU A 42 -7.88 -14.37 -3.24
CA LEU A 42 -9.13 -15.06 -3.60
C LEU A 42 -9.81 -14.40 -4.80
N ASP A 43 -9.72 -13.09 -4.91
CA ASP A 43 -10.35 -12.32 -5.97
C ASP A 43 -9.47 -12.23 -7.23
N ASP A 44 -8.15 -12.29 -7.08
CA ASP A 44 -7.18 -12.29 -8.17
C ASP A 44 -5.96 -13.14 -7.78
N GLU A 45 -5.97 -14.40 -8.18
CA GLU A 45 -4.90 -15.35 -7.83
C GLU A 45 -3.54 -15.00 -8.43
N ASP A 46 -3.52 -14.21 -9.50
CA ASP A 46 -2.31 -13.80 -10.21
C ASP A 46 -1.80 -12.41 -9.78
N LEU A 47 -2.38 -11.82 -8.76
CA LEU A 47 -2.00 -10.51 -8.27
C LEU A 47 -0.53 -10.48 -7.84
N ASN A 48 0.21 -9.49 -8.33
CA ASN A 48 1.56 -9.21 -7.87
C ASN A 48 1.52 -8.23 -6.70
N ILE A 49 2.14 -8.59 -5.59
CA ILE A 49 2.21 -7.76 -4.40
C ILE A 49 3.67 -7.46 -4.07
N ILE A 50 3.97 -6.18 -3.89
CA ILE A 50 5.28 -5.71 -3.47
C ILE A 50 5.17 -5.11 -2.07
N PHE A 51 6.01 -5.61 -1.16
CA PHE A 51 6.13 -5.04 0.18
C PHE A 51 7.23 -3.99 0.20
N VAL A 52 6.93 -2.84 0.78
CA VAL A 52 7.87 -1.74 0.99
C VAL A 52 7.87 -1.32 2.46
N GLY A 53 8.83 -0.53 2.84
CA GLY A 53 8.93 0.00 4.19
C GLY A 53 10.29 -0.23 4.82
N SER A 54 10.39 0.16 6.08
CA SER A 54 11.62 0.07 6.85
C SER A 54 11.70 -1.25 7.65
N ASN A 55 12.73 -1.36 8.45
CA ASN A 55 13.08 -2.57 9.19
C ASN A 55 11.96 -3.07 10.11
N ASN A 56 11.10 -2.18 10.60
CA ASN A 56 9.98 -2.54 11.47
C ASN A 56 8.91 -3.41 10.79
N ALA A 57 8.91 -3.49 9.46
CA ALA A 57 7.97 -4.30 8.69
C ALA A 57 8.53 -5.68 8.31
N GLN A 58 9.80 -5.96 8.60
CA GLN A 58 10.47 -7.16 8.07
C GLN A 58 9.88 -8.47 8.59
N ASN A 59 9.56 -8.55 9.88
CA ASN A 59 8.95 -9.75 10.44
C ASN A 59 7.57 -10.02 9.86
N VAL A 60 6.77 -8.98 9.70
CA VAL A 60 5.42 -9.10 9.13
C VAL A 60 5.49 -9.53 7.67
N SER A 61 6.41 -8.97 6.88
CA SER A 61 6.57 -9.35 5.48
C SER A 61 7.01 -10.82 5.35
N ASN A 62 7.94 -11.27 6.17
CA ASN A 62 8.39 -12.66 6.18
C ASN A 62 7.25 -13.62 6.53
N ASP A 63 6.47 -13.30 7.56
CA ASP A 63 5.32 -14.10 7.98
C ASP A 63 4.26 -14.21 6.87
N LEU A 64 4.00 -13.11 6.16
CA LEU A 64 3.06 -13.11 5.04
C LEU A 64 3.55 -13.99 3.89
N ILE A 65 4.81 -13.87 3.52
CA ILE A 65 5.40 -14.68 2.46
C ILE A 65 5.34 -16.18 2.81
N GLU A 66 5.66 -16.54 4.05
CA GLU A 66 5.56 -17.91 4.53
C GLU A 66 4.12 -18.42 4.55
N SER A 67 3.15 -17.56 4.81
CA SER A 67 1.72 -17.92 4.83
C SER A 67 1.14 -18.20 3.44
N PHE A 68 1.78 -17.68 2.39
CA PHE A 68 1.33 -17.84 1.00
C PHE A 68 2.48 -18.33 0.11
N PRO A 69 2.99 -19.57 0.33
CA PRO A 69 4.22 -20.04 -0.32
C PRO A 69 4.13 -20.18 -1.84
N GLU A 70 2.92 -20.30 -2.38
CA GLU A 70 2.69 -20.41 -3.83
C GLU A 70 2.52 -19.08 -4.53
N LYS A 71 2.47 -17.97 -3.78
CA LYS A 71 2.23 -16.63 -4.33
C LYS A 71 3.54 -15.88 -4.57
N LYS A 72 3.51 -15.02 -5.57
CA LYS A 72 4.67 -14.21 -5.94
C LYS A 72 4.65 -12.88 -5.22
N PHE A 73 5.59 -12.72 -4.29
CA PHE A 73 5.84 -11.45 -3.62
C PHE A 73 7.22 -10.93 -4.01
N LEU A 74 7.34 -9.61 -4.10
CA LEU A 74 8.64 -8.96 -4.02
C LEU A 74 8.75 -8.25 -2.69
N ASN A 75 9.72 -8.63 -1.89
CA ASN A 75 9.94 -8.04 -0.57
C ASN A 75 11.08 -7.04 -0.64
N PHE A 76 10.75 -5.76 -0.71
CA PHE A 76 11.73 -4.68 -0.68
C PHE A 76 11.82 -3.99 0.69
N THR A 77 11.25 -4.59 1.71
CA THR A 77 11.36 -4.07 3.08
C THR A 77 12.84 -3.94 3.48
N SER A 78 13.25 -2.75 3.90
CA SER A 78 14.63 -2.41 4.26
C SER A 78 15.68 -2.58 3.17
N ARG A 79 15.30 -2.71 1.92
CA ARG A 79 16.23 -3.00 0.81
C ARG A 79 16.41 -1.84 -0.17
N LEU A 80 15.50 -0.87 -0.13
CA LEU A 80 15.51 0.25 -1.06
C LEU A 80 15.79 1.55 -0.32
N SER A 81 16.40 2.50 -1.02
CA SER A 81 16.44 3.88 -0.57
C SER A 81 15.03 4.48 -0.56
N PHE A 82 14.87 5.62 0.10
CA PHE A 82 13.60 6.35 0.10
C PHE A 82 13.12 6.67 -1.32
N ASN A 83 14.04 7.15 -2.17
CA ASN A 83 13.71 7.50 -3.57
C ASN A 83 13.32 6.27 -4.40
N GLN A 84 13.99 5.15 -4.20
CA GLN A 84 13.63 3.89 -4.86
C GLN A 84 12.28 3.39 -4.38
N THR A 85 12.01 3.46 -3.09
CA THR A 85 10.70 3.10 -2.52
C THR A 85 9.59 3.99 -3.09
N ALA A 86 9.83 5.29 -3.17
CA ALA A 86 8.87 6.23 -3.77
C ALA A 86 8.57 5.87 -5.23
N GLU A 87 9.57 5.45 -5.99
CA GLU A 87 9.37 5.04 -7.38
C GLU A 87 8.56 3.75 -7.50
N VAL A 88 8.76 2.77 -6.61
CA VAL A 88 7.92 1.56 -6.53
C VAL A 88 6.47 1.93 -6.26
N ILE A 89 6.23 2.83 -5.32
CA ILE A 89 4.89 3.31 -4.97
C ILE A 89 4.26 4.04 -6.16
N ARG A 90 5.01 4.93 -6.80
CA ARG A 90 4.51 5.72 -7.92
C ARG A 90 4.00 4.86 -9.07
N LYS A 91 4.65 3.75 -9.34
CA LYS A 91 4.30 2.83 -10.43
C LYS A 91 3.26 1.78 -10.05
N SER A 92 2.95 1.64 -8.77
CA SER A 92 1.92 0.71 -8.33
C SER A 92 0.53 1.14 -8.81
N GLU A 93 -0.36 0.19 -9.01
CA GLU A 93 -1.75 0.50 -9.31
C GLU A 93 -2.47 1.09 -8.11
N VAL A 94 -2.20 0.54 -6.93
CA VAL A 94 -2.74 1.00 -5.65
C VAL A 94 -1.66 0.80 -4.59
N PHE A 95 -1.55 1.75 -3.69
CA PHE A 95 -0.67 1.68 -2.53
C PHE A 95 -1.50 1.63 -1.25
N LEU A 96 -1.32 0.56 -0.46
CA LEU A 96 -2.00 0.38 0.82
C LEU A 96 -1.01 0.68 1.95
N CYS A 97 -1.39 1.53 2.87
CA CYS A 97 -0.52 1.94 3.97
C CYS A 97 -1.28 2.50 5.15
N CYS A 98 -0.59 2.63 6.27
CA CYS A 98 -1.04 3.47 7.40
C CYS A 98 -0.41 4.86 7.28
N ASP A 99 -0.90 5.81 8.07
CA ASP A 99 -0.32 7.16 8.13
C ASP A 99 1.17 7.09 8.49
N GLY A 100 1.98 7.82 7.74
CA GLY A 100 3.43 7.87 7.89
C GLY A 100 4.12 8.54 6.71
N GLY A 101 5.45 8.52 6.71
CA GLY A 101 6.25 9.21 5.69
C GLY A 101 6.00 8.72 4.27
N LEU A 102 5.79 7.42 4.08
CA LEU A 102 5.51 6.85 2.74
C LEU A 102 4.13 7.28 2.23
N MET A 103 3.14 7.42 3.10
CA MET A 103 1.82 7.95 2.70
C MET A 103 1.95 9.40 2.23
N HIS A 104 2.72 10.22 2.92
CA HIS A 104 2.97 11.61 2.51
C HIS A 104 3.68 11.67 1.14
N ALA A 105 4.67 10.83 0.92
CA ALA A 105 5.37 10.75 -0.37
C ALA A 105 4.42 10.34 -1.50
N ALA A 106 3.58 9.34 -1.25
CA ALA A 106 2.59 8.86 -2.21
C ALA A 106 1.55 9.94 -2.54
N THR A 107 1.10 10.69 -1.53
CA THR A 107 0.16 11.81 -1.72
C THR A 107 0.78 12.89 -2.61
N ALA A 108 2.04 13.22 -2.39
CA ALA A 108 2.75 14.22 -3.19
C ALA A 108 2.93 13.79 -4.66
N MET A 109 2.90 12.50 -4.94
CA MET A 109 3.01 11.92 -6.29
C MET A 109 1.66 11.65 -6.95
N ASP A 110 0.55 12.03 -6.34
CA ASP A 110 -0.82 11.70 -6.79
C ASP A 110 -1.06 10.20 -6.99
N SER A 111 -0.39 9.37 -6.22
CA SER A 111 -0.61 7.93 -6.22
C SER A 111 -2.00 7.59 -5.68
N LYS A 112 -2.58 6.49 -6.16
CA LYS A 112 -3.83 5.97 -5.62
C LYS A 112 -3.53 5.23 -4.32
N ILE A 113 -4.10 5.71 -3.21
CA ILE A 113 -3.76 5.27 -1.86
C ILE A 113 -4.99 4.76 -1.13
N ILE A 114 -4.88 3.59 -0.51
CA ILE A 114 -5.78 3.16 0.55
C ILE A 114 -5.06 3.45 1.86
N GLY A 115 -5.46 4.51 2.54
CA GLY A 115 -4.77 5.00 3.74
C GLY A 115 -5.55 4.68 5.00
N LEU A 116 -4.90 4.02 5.96
CA LEU A 116 -5.46 3.73 7.28
C LEU A 116 -5.02 4.81 8.26
N LEU A 117 -5.98 5.53 8.82
CA LEU A 117 -5.74 6.65 9.72
C LEU A 117 -6.27 6.36 11.11
N ALA A 118 -5.49 6.67 12.13
CA ALA A 118 -5.95 6.62 13.50
C ALA A 118 -5.58 7.92 14.21
N ARG A 119 -6.52 8.47 14.98
CA ARG A 119 -6.34 9.72 15.74
C ARG A 119 -6.12 10.98 14.88
N LEU A 120 -6.08 10.80 13.56
CA LEU A 120 -5.88 11.86 12.58
C LEU A 120 -6.88 11.65 11.45
N THR A 121 -7.84 12.56 11.32
CA THR A 121 -8.84 12.51 10.25
C THR A 121 -8.24 13.01 8.93
N PRO A 122 -8.86 12.70 7.77
CA PRO A 122 -8.42 13.24 6.48
C PRO A 122 -8.38 14.78 6.46
N ASP A 123 -9.29 15.44 7.18
CA ASP A 123 -9.34 16.91 7.24
C ASP A 123 -8.13 17.52 7.97
N MET A 124 -7.46 16.75 8.80
CA MET A 124 -6.25 17.18 9.51
C MET A 124 -4.98 16.97 8.68
N LEU A 125 -5.06 16.28 7.55
CA LEU A 125 -3.93 16.14 6.64
C LEU A 125 -3.72 17.44 5.88
N LEU A 126 -2.48 17.89 5.79
CA LEU A 126 -2.13 19.14 5.13
C LEU A 126 -2.25 19.08 3.61
N THR A 127 -2.30 17.89 3.05
CA THR A 127 -2.36 17.68 1.61
C THR A 127 -3.73 17.19 1.20
N LYS A 128 -4.33 17.86 0.22
CA LYS A 128 -5.56 17.41 -0.42
C LYS A 128 -5.21 16.53 -1.62
N ASN A 129 -5.69 15.30 -1.63
CA ASN A 129 -5.48 14.39 -2.74
C ASN A 129 -6.78 13.64 -3.01
N THR A 130 -7.30 13.78 -4.24
CA THR A 130 -8.52 13.09 -4.68
C THR A 130 -8.32 11.59 -4.86
N ASN A 131 -7.07 11.10 -4.90
CA ASN A 131 -6.71 9.70 -5.00
C ASN A 131 -6.48 9.02 -3.64
N LEU A 132 -6.70 9.72 -2.54
CA LEU A 132 -6.63 9.15 -1.19
C LEU A 132 -8.00 8.60 -0.78
N TYR A 133 -8.07 7.29 -0.69
CA TYR A 133 -9.22 6.55 -0.17
C TYR A 133 -8.93 6.17 1.27
N SER A 134 -9.40 6.96 2.21
CA SER A 134 -9.05 6.80 3.62
C SER A 134 -10.10 6.04 4.41
N LEU A 135 -9.61 5.28 5.39
CA LEU A 135 -10.40 4.67 6.46
C LEU A 135 -9.86 5.20 7.79
N TYR A 136 -10.74 5.55 8.69
CA TYR A 136 -10.39 6.22 9.93
C TYR A 136 -10.98 5.50 11.14
N ASP A 137 -10.17 5.39 12.20
CA ASP A 137 -10.64 5.05 13.54
C ASP A 137 -10.06 6.06 14.54
N LYS A 138 -10.85 6.41 15.54
CA LYS A 138 -10.44 7.41 16.53
C LYS A 138 -9.30 6.96 17.45
N GLU A 139 -9.07 5.67 17.58
CA GLU A 139 -8.10 5.10 18.54
C GLU A 139 -6.94 4.37 17.88
N THR A 140 -7.24 3.41 17.02
CA THR A 140 -6.23 2.56 16.40
C THR A 140 -6.68 2.05 15.03
N VAL A 141 -5.74 1.93 14.10
CA VAL A 141 -6.02 1.32 12.79
C VAL A 141 -6.49 -0.12 12.91
N ASN A 142 -6.21 -0.79 14.04
CA ASN A 142 -6.59 -2.18 14.26
C ASN A 142 -8.10 -2.38 14.51
N ASN A 143 -8.85 -1.30 14.72
CA ASN A 143 -10.31 -1.33 14.74
C ASN A 143 -10.91 -1.32 13.33
N ILE A 144 -10.12 -1.05 12.30
CA ILE A 144 -10.57 -1.09 10.90
C ILE A 144 -10.59 -2.55 10.44
N SER A 145 -11.75 -3.02 9.98
CA SER A 145 -11.87 -4.40 9.52
C SER A 145 -11.16 -4.63 8.19
N SER A 146 -10.69 -5.85 7.97
CA SER A 146 -10.13 -6.25 6.67
C SER A 146 -11.16 -6.10 5.55
N SER A 147 -12.42 -6.39 5.81
CA SER A 147 -13.48 -6.21 4.82
C SER A 147 -13.70 -4.76 4.42
N ALA A 148 -13.54 -3.81 5.34
CA ALA A 148 -13.61 -2.38 5.01
C ALA A 148 -12.48 -1.95 4.08
N ILE A 149 -11.27 -2.48 4.30
CA ILE A 149 -10.11 -2.23 3.44
C ILE A 149 -10.37 -2.79 2.04
N ILE A 150 -10.88 -4.01 1.94
CA ILE A 150 -11.19 -4.65 0.67
C ILE A 150 -12.26 -3.85 -0.08
N SER A 151 -13.30 -3.38 0.59
CA SER A 151 -14.32 -2.52 -0.03
C SER A 151 -13.72 -1.23 -0.60
N LYS A 152 -12.83 -0.59 0.14
CA LYS A 152 -12.12 0.60 -0.34
C LYS A 152 -11.22 0.30 -1.52
N TYR A 153 -10.55 -0.83 -1.50
CA TYR A 153 -9.72 -1.28 -2.61
C TYR A 153 -10.55 -1.42 -3.91
N TYR A 154 -11.72 -2.04 -3.84
CA TYR A 154 -12.59 -2.17 -5.00
C TYR A 154 -13.17 -0.83 -5.45
N GLU A 155 -13.54 0.03 -4.52
CA GLU A 155 -13.98 1.39 -4.83
C GLU A 155 -12.91 2.15 -5.64
N ALA A 156 -11.67 2.10 -5.18
CA ALA A 156 -10.54 2.73 -5.85
C ALA A 156 -10.25 2.12 -7.23
N SER A 157 -10.33 0.81 -7.35
CA SER A 157 -10.09 0.09 -8.61
C SER A 157 -11.22 0.31 -9.63
N SER A 158 -12.48 0.28 -9.19
CA SER A 158 -13.65 0.47 -10.04
C SER A 158 -13.72 1.88 -10.63
N PHE A 159 -13.24 2.88 -9.90
CA PHE A 159 -13.20 4.26 -10.39
C PHE A 159 -12.35 4.40 -11.65
N VAL A 160 -11.23 3.67 -11.74
CA VAL A 160 -10.39 3.65 -12.94
C VAL A 160 -11.12 3.01 -14.12
N ASP A 161 -11.83 1.89 -13.88
CA ASP A 161 -12.54 1.15 -14.93
C ASP A 161 -13.75 1.91 -15.47
N ASN A 162 -14.37 2.75 -14.64
CA ASN A 162 -15.55 3.54 -15.00
C ASN A 162 -15.23 4.88 -15.66
N HIS A 163 -13.97 5.28 -15.70
CA HIS A 163 -13.54 6.48 -16.41
C HIS A 163 -12.96 6.05 -17.75
N PRO A 164 -13.68 6.23 -18.87
CA PRO A 164 -13.09 5.99 -20.18
C PRO A 164 -11.89 6.92 -20.31
N GLN A 165 -10.73 6.31 -20.57
CA GLN A 165 -9.58 7.10 -20.93
C GLN A 165 -9.97 7.97 -22.10
N SER A 166 -9.92 9.28 -21.91
CA SER A 166 -10.13 10.20 -23.01
C SER A 166 -9.06 9.92 -24.05
N GLU A 167 -9.50 9.45 -25.17
CA GLU A 167 -8.66 9.34 -26.35
C GLU A 167 -8.16 10.72 -26.78
#